data_93349d426557f79da6977354b41bf823
#
_entry.id   93349d426557f79da6977354b41bf823
#
_cell.length_a   1.000
_cell.length_b   1.000
_cell.length_c   1.000
_cell.angle_alpha   90.00
_cell.angle_beta   90.00
_cell.angle_gamma   90.00
#
_symmetry.space_group_name_H-M   'P 1'
#
loop_
_entity.id
_entity.type
_entity.pdbx_description
1 polymer ?
#
loop_
_entity_poly.entity_id
_entity_poly.type
_entity_poly.pdbx_seq_one_letter_code
_entity_poly.pdbx_strand_id
1 'polypeptide(L)' 'MTGTVHTAEVIVLPDGRMDPKNASTYCGLSVKTLAMKRCNGTGPKFVKLGRIFYFREDLDDWLQRGRVFSTAQAQQSAGG' A
#
# COMPACT_ATOMS: atom_id res chain seq x y z
N MET A 1 9.45 -17.60 -0.94
CA MET A 1 9.79 -17.30 -1.15
C MET A 1 10.32 -16.88 -1.34
N THR A 2 10.50 -16.81 -1.09
CA THR A 2 11.05 -16.41 -1.08
C THR A 2 11.55 -15.79 -1.45
N GLY A 3 11.78 -15.55 -1.37
CA GLY A 3 12.33 -14.98 -1.55
C GLY A 3 12.77 -14.34 -1.95
N THR A 4 12.73 -14.01 -2.06
CA THR A 4 13.20 -13.29 -2.31
C THR A 4 13.54 -12.50 -2.35
N VAL A 5 13.82 -12.32 -2.36
CA VAL A 5 13.99 -11.51 -2.02
C VAL A 5 14.63 -10.55 -2.26
N HIS A 6 14.75 -9.98 -2.93
CA HIS A 6 15.28 -8.93 -2.98
C HIS A 6 14.56 -7.95 -2.84
N THR A 7 14.93 -7.35 -2.48
CA THR A 7 14.64 -6.28 -1.90
C THR A 7 14.69 -5.13 -2.70
N ALA A 8 13.60 -4.65 -3.05
CA ALA A 8 13.49 -3.34 -3.57
C ALA A 8 13.70 -2.37 -2.45
N GLU A 9 14.52 -1.39 -2.67
CA GLU A 9 14.70 -0.34 -1.68
C GLU A 9 13.48 0.56 -1.67
N VAL A 10 13.02 0.87 -0.49
CA VAL A 10 11.91 1.81 -0.29
C VAL A 10 12.45 3.02 0.45
N ILE A 11 12.32 4.18 -0.17
CA ILE A 11 12.78 5.42 0.43
C ILE A 11 11.63 6.04 1.21
N VAL A 12 11.85 6.22 2.51
CA VAL A 12 10.87 6.82 3.40
C VAL A 12 11.48 8.11 3.93
N LEU A 13 10.76 9.20 3.80
CA LEU A 13 11.24 10.49 4.29
C LEU A 13 11.29 10.49 5.82
N PRO A 14 12.04 11.42 6.41
CA PRO A 14 12.22 11.41 7.87
C PRO A 14 10.93 11.45 8.67
N ASP A 15 9.86 12.03 8.12
CA ASP A 15 8.58 12.11 8.82
C ASP A 15 7.67 10.90 8.53
N GLY A 16 8.17 9.94 7.81
CA GLY A 16 7.40 8.73 7.50
C GLY A 16 6.66 8.77 6.17
N ARG A 17 6.78 9.87 5.43
CA ARG A 17 6.13 9.97 4.12
C ARG A 17 6.90 9.23 3.05
N MET A 18 6.19 8.75 2.07
CA MET A 18 6.82 8.18 0.88
C MET A 18 5.97 8.52 -0.34
N ASP A 19 6.64 8.65 -1.50
CA ASP A 19 5.94 8.95 -2.73
C ASP A 19 5.19 7.71 -3.23
N PRO A 20 4.32 7.86 -4.25
CA PRO A 20 3.54 6.71 -4.71
C PRO A 20 4.39 5.54 -5.19
N LYS A 21 5.54 5.81 -5.80
CA LYS A 21 6.40 4.74 -6.28
C LYS A 21 6.94 3.90 -5.12
N ASN A 22 7.43 4.56 -4.09
CA ASN A 22 7.95 3.87 -2.91
C ASN A 22 6.82 3.21 -2.12
N ALA A 23 5.66 3.87 -2.04
CA ALA A 23 4.50 3.31 -1.37
C ALA A 23 4.03 2.03 -2.06
N SER A 24 4.01 2.02 -3.39
CA SER A 24 3.60 0.83 -4.14
C SER A 24 4.55 -0.33 -3.89
N THR A 25 5.85 -0.04 -3.87
CA THR A 25 6.86 -1.06 -3.57
C THR A 25 6.69 -1.57 -2.15
N TYR A 26 6.43 -0.68 -1.22
CA TYR A 26 6.23 -1.03 0.18
C TYR A 26 5.05 -1.97 0.36
N CYS A 27 3.97 -1.71 -0.38
CA CYS A 27 2.75 -2.51 -0.29
C CYS A 27 2.78 -3.76 -1.19
N GLY A 28 3.74 -3.85 -2.08
CA GLY A 28 3.81 -4.96 -3.03
C GLY A 28 2.81 -4.84 -4.16
N LEU A 29 2.39 -3.62 -4.49
CA LEU A 29 1.43 -3.37 -5.57
C LEU A 29 2.12 -2.56 -6.67
N SER A 30 1.51 -2.53 -7.85
CA SER A 30 2.01 -1.64 -8.89
C SER A 30 1.56 -0.21 -8.58
N VAL A 31 2.27 0.76 -9.14
CA VAL A 31 1.90 2.17 -8.99
C VAL A 31 0.49 2.40 -9.52
N LYS A 32 0.19 1.76 -10.65
CA LYS A 32 -1.14 1.90 -11.26
C LYS A 32 -2.24 1.36 -10.36
N THR A 33 -2.01 0.19 -9.76
CA THR A 33 -2.99 -0.40 -8.86
C THR A 33 -3.23 0.48 -7.64
N LEU A 34 -2.14 1.01 -7.07
CA LEU A 34 -2.27 1.88 -5.91
C LEU A 34 -3.04 3.16 -6.27
N ALA A 35 -2.76 3.71 -7.44
CA ALA A 35 -3.47 4.90 -7.91
C ALA A 35 -4.96 4.63 -8.11
N MET A 36 -5.30 3.46 -8.65
CA MET A 36 -6.70 3.07 -8.83
C MET A 36 -7.41 2.96 -7.50
N LYS A 37 -6.75 2.37 -6.51
CA LYS A 37 -7.34 2.24 -5.18
C LYS A 37 -7.53 3.60 -4.52
N ARG A 38 -6.61 4.53 -4.77
CA ARG A 38 -6.75 5.90 -4.28
C ARG A 38 -7.98 6.57 -4.88
N CYS A 39 -8.17 6.39 -6.19
CA CYS A 39 -9.31 6.99 -6.87
C CYS A 39 -10.63 6.38 -6.44
N ASN A 40 -10.62 5.08 -6.12
CA ASN A 40 -11.83 4.37 -5.71
C ASN A 40 -12.13 4.53 -4.23
N GLY A 41 -11.21 5.09 -3.47
CA GLY A 41 -11.38 5.20 -2.03
C GLY A 41 -11.20 3.88 -1.30
N THR A 42 -10.56 2.90 -1.93
CA THR A 42 -10.36 1.58 -1.33
C THR A 42 -8.93 1.35 -0.87
N GLY A 43 -8.07 2.33 -1.04
CA GLY A 43 -6.67 2.21 -0.67
C GLY A 43 -6.36 2.86 0.68
N PRO A 44 -5.08 2.95 1.00
CA PRO A 44 -4.67 3.58 2.25
C PRO A 44 -4.88 5.09 2.20
N LYS A 45 -4.86 5.70 3.36
CA LYS A 45 -4.93 7.15 3.46
C LYS A 45 -3.73 7.77 2.77
N PHE A 46 -3.92 8.96 2.24
CA PHE A 46 -2.84 9.68 1.59
C PHE A 46 -2.99 11.17 1.86
N VAL A 47 -1.92 11.92 1.57
CA VAL A 47 -1.96 13.37 1.68
C VAL A 47 -1.58 13.95 0.32
N LYS A 48 -2.18 15.09 0.00
CA LYS A 48 -1.90 15.78 -1.24
C LYS A 48 -1.30 17.14 -0.92
N LEU A 49 -0.01 17.25 -1.15
CA LEU A 49 0.73 18.48 -0.88
C LEU A 49 1.42 18.87 -2.20
N GLY A 50 0.64 19.28 -3.18
CA GLY A 50 1.15 19.48 -4.53
C GLY A 50 1.38 18.16 -5.22
N ARG A 51 1.87 17.18 -4.52
CA ARG A 51 2.07 15.80 -4.98
C ARG A 51 1.46 14.90 -3.94
N ILE A 52 1.27 13.63 -4.33
CA ILE A 52 0.70 12.62 -3.44
C ILE A 52 1.79 12.01 -2.58
N PHE A 53 1.51 11.86 -1.29
CA PHE A 53 2.38 11.14 -0.37
C PHE A 53 1.55 10.20 0.47
N TYR A 54 2.17 9.13 0.94
CA TYR A 54 1.56 8.18 1.87
C TYR A 54 2.43 8.10 3.10
N PHE A 55 1.83 8.07 4.27
CA PHE A 55 2.57 7.84 5.50
C PHE A 55 2.71 6.36 5.74
N ARG A 56 3.89 5.93 6.20
CA ARG A 56 4.15 4.52 6.46
C ARG A 56 3.12 3.93 7.41
N GLU A 57 2.78 4.68 8.46
CA GLU A 57 1.81 4.17 9.44
C GLU A 57 0.44 3.94 8.83
N ASP A 58 0.04 4.77 7.87
CA ASP A 58 -1.23 4.60 7.17
C ASP A 58 -1.19 3.38 6.26
N LEU A 59 -0.05 3.14 5.61
CA LEU A 59 0.12 1.95 4.79
C LEU A 59 0.09 0.69 5.65
N ASP A 60 0.76 0.73 6.80
CA ASP A 60 0.78 -0.41 7.71
C ASP A 60 -0.63 -0.72 8.21
N ASP A 61 -1.39 0.30 8.57
CA ASP A 61 -2.76 0.13 9.04
C ASP A 61 -3.64 -0.49 7.97
N TRP A 62 -3.52 0.03 6.75
CA TRP A 62 -4.28 -0.49 5.62
C TRP A 62 -3.95 -1.95 5.34
N LEU A 63 -2.65 -2.29 5.38
CA LEU A 63 -2.21 -3.67 5.16
C LEU A 63 -2.74 -4.59 6.25
N GLN A 64 -2.75 -4.13 7.50
CA GLN A 64 -3.27 -4.93 8.61
C GLN A 64 -4.74 -5.23 8.43
N ARG A 65 -5.50 -4.26 7.95
CA ARG A 65 -6.93 -4.45 7.73
C ARG A 65 -7.22 -5.46 6.63
N GLY A 66 -6.27 -5.65 5.72
CA GLY A 66 -6.43 -6.61 4.64
C GLY A 66 -6.08 -8.04 5.01
N ARG A 67 -5.65 -8.28 6.25
CA ARG A 67 -5.27 -9.63 6.67
C ARG A 67 -6.51 -10.50 6.81
N VAL A 68 -6.40 -11.74 6.32
CA VAL A 68 -7.52 -12.68 6.36
C VAL A 68 -7.02 -14.04 6.81
N PHE A 69 -7.95 -14.87 7.31
CA PHE A 69 -7.61 -16.20 7.78
C PHE A 69 -7.59 -17.24 6.67
N SER A 70 -8.37 -17.03 5.63
CA SER A 70 -8.55 -18.06 4.62
C SER A 70 -8.87 -17.41 3.29
N THR A 71 -8.77 -18.22 2.23
CA THR A 71 -9.11 -17.78 0.89
C THR A 71 -10.56 -17.34 0.79
N ALA A 72 -11.45 -18.03 1.48
CA ALA A 72 -12.86 -17.66 1.46
C ALA A 72 -13.06 -16.26 2.04
N GLN A 73 -12.39 -15.96 3.13
CA GLN A 73 -12.48 -14.64 3.73
C GLN A 73 -11.86 -13.59 2.82
N ALA A 74 -10.75 -13.93 2.16
CA ALA A 74 -10.10 -13.03 1.21
C ALA A 74 -11.01 -12.74 0.03
N GLN A 75 -11.74 -13.74 -0.45
CA GLN A 75 -12.67 -13.55 -1.55
C GLN A 75 -13.80 -12.60 -1.16
N GLN A 76 -14.29 -12.70 0.04
CA GLN A 76 -15.32 -11.78 0.53
C GLN A 76 -14.77 -10.36 0.59
N SER A 77 -13.55 -10.21 1.04
CA SER A 77 -12.91 -8.91 1.10
C SER A 77 -12.69 -8.34 -0.29
N ALA A 78 -12.27 -9.20 -1.22
CA ALA A 78 -11.99 -8.77 -2.58
C ALA A 78 -13.24 -8.32 -3.31
N GLY A 79 -14.39 -8.85 -2.92
CA GLY A 79 -15.64 -8.45 -3.52
C GLY A 79 -16.04 -7.04 -3.13
N GLY A 80 -15.46 -6.55 -2.07
CA GLY A 80 -15.76 -5.21 -1.61
C GLY A 80 -15.03 -4.15 -2.37
#